data_c949754f0b9b02a8035f358f44c3a6f1
#
_entry.id   c949754f0b9b02a8035f358f44c3a6f1
#
_cell.length_a   1.000
_cell.length_b   1.000
_cell.length_c   1.000
_cell.angle_alpha   90.00
_cell.angle_beta   90.00
_cell.angle_gamma   90.00
#
_symmetry.space_group_name_H-M   'P 1'
#
loop_
_entity.id
_entity.type
_entity.pdbx_description
1 polymer ?
#
loop_
_entity_poly.entity_id
_entity_poly.type
_entity_poly.pdbx_seq_one_letter_code
_entity_poly.pdbx_strand_id
1 'polypeptide(L)'
;VYIFYGFIGFETMSIVAGEMRNPEKNVPRAILGSISIVSVLYMLIIAGTIAMLGNQILQTNASVQDAFVAMIGPAGAWIVSIGALISIAGLNIGESIMVPRYGAAIADEGLLPKKIAETNAKNAPVVAILISGAFSIALLFSGKFEELATLSVVFRFFQYIPTALAVLKLRKMYPEKKVVFRVPFGPIIPILAVVISLVMIVADNPMNVVYGVIGAAVASLVYYFMHGRKQVPTNLD
;
A
#
# COMPACT_ATOMS: atom_id res chain seq x y z
N VAL A 1 3.07 13.21 5.66
CA VAL A 1 3.18 11.74 5.60
C VAL A 1 1.89 11.08 6.06
N TYR A 2 1.29 11.44 7.23
CA TYR A 2 0.05 10.83 7.75
C TYR A 2 -1.12 10.84 6.76
N ILE A 3 -1.36 11.94 6.04
CA ILE A 3 -2.44 12.02 5.05
C ILE A 3 -2.27 10.96 3.96
N PHE A 4 -1.04 10.66 3.59
CA PHE A 4 -0.74 9.67 2.57
C PHE A 4 -1.10 8.25 3.00
N TYR A 5 -1.04 7.97 4.31
CA TYR A 5 -1.47 6.67 4.86
C TYR A 5 -2.92 6.33 4.48
N GLY A 6 -3.81 7.33 4.45
CA GLY A 6 -5.20 7.14 4.06
C GLY A 6 -5.43 6.75 2.59
N PHE A 7 -4.39 6.85 1.74
CA PHE A 7 -4.46 6.49 0.32
C PHE A 7 -3.71 5.20 -0.01
N ILE A 8 -3.02 4.57 0.96
CA ILE A 8 -2.33 3.30 0.76
C ILE A 8 -3.34 2.19 0.46
N GLY A 9 -2.96 1.23 -0.39
CA GLY A 9 -3.74 0.03 -0.69
C GLY A 9 -4.12 -0.12 -2.16
N PHE A 10 -4.08 0.94 -2.97
CA PHE A 10 -4.39 0.86 -4.40
C PHE A 10 -3.43 -0.07 -5.17
N GLU A 11 -2.20 -0.22 -4.68
CA GLU A 11 -1.18 -1.09 -5.27
C GLU A 11 -1.52 -2.58 -5.16
N THR A 12 -2.39 -2.98 -4.22
CA THR A 12 -2.82 -4.37 -4.06
C THR A 12 -3.58 -4.88 -5.28
N MET A 13 -4.17 -3.96 -6.07
CA MET A 13 -4.83 -4.31 -7.33
C MET A 13 -3.91 -5.03 -8.32
N SER A 14 -2.60 -4.79 -8.28
CA SER A 14 -1.64 -5.46 -9.15
C SER A 14 -1.52 -6.96 -8.87
N ILE A 15 -1.79 -7.40 -7.64
CA ILE A 15 -1.70 -8.81 -7.23
C ILE A 15 -2.91 -9.60 -7.70
N VAL A 16 -4.09 -9.01 -7.53
CA VAL A 16 -5.34 -9.64 -7.97
C VAL A 16 -5.58 -9.50 -9.47
N ALA A 17 -4.68 -8.80 -10.18
CA ALA A 17 -4.79 -8.61 -11.63
C ALA A 17 -4.89 -9.94 -12.40
N GLY A 18 -4.18 -10.99 -11.94
CA GLY A 18 -4.25 -12.33 -12.55
C GLY A 18 -5.60 -13.02 -12.42
N GLU A 19 -6.42 -12.63 -11.45
CA GLU A 19 -7.77 -13.17 -11.22
C GLU A 19 -8.88 -12.30 -11.88
N MET A 20 -8.49 -11.12 -12.42
CA MET A 20 -9.44 -10.15 -13.01
C MET A 20 -9.73 -10.44 -14.49
N ARG A 21 -10.97 -10.21 -14.90
CA ARG A 21 -11.33 -10.17 -16.33
C ARG A 21 -10.81 -8.89 -16.97
N ASN A 22 -10.12 -9.00 -18.12
CA ASN A 22 -9.52 -7.86 -18.84
C ASN A 22 -8.69 -6.93 -17.96
N PRO A 23 -7.66 -7.45 -17.24
CA PRO A 23 -6.92 -6.69 -16.23
C PRO A 23 -6.29 -5.43 -16.81
N GLU A 24 -5.83 -5.45 -18.05
CA GLU A 24 -5.20 -4.32 -18.75
C GLU A 24 -6.07 -3.06 -18.80
N LYS A 25 -7.41 -3.22 -18.81
CA LYS A 25 -8.38 -2.12 -18.80
C LYS A 25 -8.93 -1.85 -17.40
N ASN A 26 -9.20 -2.93 -16.66
CA ASN A 26 -9.94 -2.82 -15.40
C ASN A 26 -9.04 -2.38 -14.24
N VAL A 27 -7.78 -2.82 -14.18
CA VAL A 27 -6.85 -2.38 -13.13
C VAL A 27 -6.63 -0.86 -13.14
N PRO A 28 -6.25 -0.22 -14.27
CA PRO A 28 -6.11 1.24 -14.28
C PRO A 28 -7.39 1.99 -13.93
N ARG A 29 -8.55 1.51 -14.40
CA ARG A 29 -9.85 2.13 -14.10
C ARG A 29 -10.22 2.00 -12.63
N ALA A 30 -9.99 0.83 -12.04
CA ALA A 30 -10.24 0.59 -10.62
C ALA A 30 -9.35 1.49 -9.75
N ILE A 31 -8.06 1.58 -10.05
CA ILE A 31 -7.11 2.44 -9.30
C ILE A 31 -7.52 3.90 -9.42
N LEU A 32 -7.67 4.43 -10.63
CA LEU A 32 -8.01 5.84 -10.83
C LEU A 32 -9.40 6.18 -10.27
N GLY A 33 -10.38 5.30 -10.47
CA GLY A 33 -11.73 5.48 -9.96
C GLY A 33 -11.77 5.48 -8.42
N SER A 34 -11.15 4.49 -7.78
CA SER A 34 -11.11 4.41 -6.32
C SER A 34 -10.41 5.61 -5.69
N ILE A 35 -9.22 5.98 -6.19
CA ILE A 35 -8.48 7.15 -5.66
C ILE A 35 -9.30 8.42 -5.85
N SER A 36 -9.95 8.62 -7.01
CA SER A 36 -10.79 9.81 -7.25
C SER A 36 -11.98 9.87 -6.30
N ILE A 37 -12.71 8.77 -6.13
CA ILE A 37 -13.87 8.69 -5.22
C ILE A 37 -13.43 8.96 -3.78
N VAL A 38 -12.38 8.27 -3.32
CA VAL A 38 -11.85 8.43 -1.95
C VAL A 38 -11.37 9.86 -1.71
N SER A 39 -10.69 10.49 -2.70
CA SER A 39 -10.23 11.88 -2.59
C SER A 39 -11.40 12.85 -2.41
N VAL A 40 -12.46 12.68 -3.21
CA VAL A 40 -13.67 13.52 -3.09
C VAL A 40 -14.34 13.31 -1.73
N LEU A 41 -14.49 12.06 -1.29
CA LEU A 41 -15.09 11.75 0.01
C LEU A 41 -14.27 12.34 1.16
N TYR A 42 -12.95 12.23 1.14
CA TYR A 42 -12.08 12.81 2.17
C TYR A 42 -12.17 14.33 2.19
N MET A 43 -12.19 14.99 1.03
CA MET A 43 -12.39 16.44 0.97
C MET A 43 -13.73 16.87 1.55
N LEU A 44 -14.81 16.16 1.25
CA LEU A 44 -16.15 16.45 1.79
C LEU A 44 -16.20 16.23 3.30
N ILE A 45 -15.62 15.13 3.81
CA ILE A 45 -15.56 14.84 5.24
C ILE A 45 -14.78 15.92 5.99
N ILE A 46 -13.59 16.28 5.49
CA ILE A 46 -12.74 17.30 6.10
C ILE A 46 -13.43 18.66 6.07
N ALA A 47 -14.00 19.06 4.93
CA ALA A 47 -14.72 20.33 4.80
C ALA A 47 -15.92 20.38 5.76
N GLY A 48 -16.71 19.31 5.84
CA GLY A 48 -17.83 19.20 6.79
C GLY A 48 -17.38 19.26 8.25
N THR A 49 -16.30 18.57 8.59
CA THR A 49 -15.73 18.58 9.94
C THR A 49 -15.27 19.98 10.34
N ILE A 50 -14.55 20.68 9.44
CA ILE A 50 -14.10 22.06 9.67
C ILE A 50 -15.30 23.01 9.81
N ALA A 51 -16.31 22.86 8.97
CA ALA A 51 -17.52 23.70 9.02
C ALA A 51 -18.29 23.53 10.34
N MET A 52 -18.30 22.32 10.90
CA MET A 52 -19.01 22.02 12.15
C MET A 52 -18.24 22.42 13.41
N LEU A 53 -16.94 22.15 13.45
CA LEU A 53 -16.11 22.34 14.65
C LEU A 53 -15.36 23.67 14.67
N GLY A 54 -15.12 24.30 13.53
CA GLY A 54 -14.32 25.52 13.45
C GLY A 54 -12.97 25.35 14.17
N ASN A 55 -12.65 26.28 15.08
CA ASN A 55 -11.40 26.24 15.83
C ASN A 55 -11.30 25.10 16.86
N GLN A 56 -12.41 24.44 17.20
CA GLN A 56 -12.41 23.30 18.13
C GLN A 56 -11.71 22.07 17.55
N ILE A 57 -11.56 22.00 16.22
CA ILE A 57 -10.84 20.90 15.54
C ILE A 57 -9.40 20.74 16.04
N LEU A 58 -8.78 21.82 16.53
CA LEU A 58 -7.40 21.80 17.05
C LEU A 58 -7.32 21.22 18.47
N GLN A 59 -8.46 21.03 19.15
CA GLN A 59 -8.53 20.58 20.54
C GLN A 59 -9.00 19.13 20.68
N THR A 60 -9.31 18.48 19.56
CA THR A 60 -9.83 17.10 19.55
C THR A 60 -8.93 16.15 18.79
N ASN A 61 -8.86 14.91 19.28
CA ASN A 61 -8.22 13.78 18.58
C ASN A 61 -9.23 12.93 17.79
N ALA A 62 -10.52 13.22 17.86
CA ALA A 62 -11.60 12.48 17.23
C ALA A 62 -12.50 13.39 16.38
N SER A 63 -11.89 14.24 15.56
CA SER A 63 -12.54 15.35 14.83
C SER A 63 -13.82 14.97 14.08
N VAL A 64 -13.83 13.82 13.38
CA VAL A 64 -15.00 13.35 12.61
C VAL A 64 -16.11 12.94 13.57
N GLN A 65 -15.80 12.24 14.65
CA GLN A 65 -16.77 11.81 15.65
C GLN A 65 -17.41 13.02 16.35
N ASP A 66 -16.58 13.98 16.74
CA ASP A 66 -17.07 15.21 17.43
C ASP A 66 -17.93 16.08 16.50
N ALA A 67 -17.60 16.16 15.22
CA ALA A 67 -18.44 16.81 14.22
C ALA A 67 -19.82 16.14 14.12
N PHE A 68 -19.87 14.81 14.10
CA PHE A 68 -21.15 14.09 14.10
C PHE A 68 -21.94 14.26 15.40
N VAL A 69 -21.25 14.32 16.53
CA VAL A 69 -21.90 14.65 17.82
C VAL A 69 -22.49 16.06 17.79
N ALA A 70 -21.78 17.02 17.23
CA ALA A 70 -22.27 18.38 17.06
C ALA A 70 -23.51 18.46 16.14
N MET A 71 -23.60 17.58 15.13
CA MET A 71 -24.73 17.55 14.19
C MET A 71 -26.00 16.90 14.76
N ILE A 72 -25.85 15.73 15.37
CA ILE A 72 -26.98 14.85 15.72
C ILE A 72 -26.94 14.36 17.18
N GLY A 73 -26.10 14.99 18.02
CA GLY A 73 -25.94 14.61 19.42
C GLY A 73 -25.20 13.31 19.65
N PRO A 74 -25.33 12.65 20.81
CA PRO A 74 -24.57 11.47 21.20
C PRO A 74 -24.69 10.29 20.23
N ALA A 75 -25.77 10.19 19.47
CA ALA A 75 -25.97 9.17 18.44
C ALA A 75 -24.89 9.26 17.34
N GLY A 76 -24.35 10.45 17.07
CA GLY A 76 -23.28 10.67 16.13
C GLY A 76 -22.00 9.92 16.48
N ALA A 77 -21.63 9.88 17.76
CA ALA A 77 -20.49 9.12 18.23
C ALA A 77 -20.63 7.62 17.95
N TRP A 78 -21.81 7.07 18.20
CA TRP A 78 -22.08 5.65 17.94
C TRP A 78 -22.01 5.30 16.45
N ILE A 79 -22.58 6.14 15.58
CA ILE A 79 -22.56 5.93 14.15
C ILE A 79 -21.11 5.87 13.63
N VAL A 80 -20.29 6.87 14.01
CA VAL A 80 -18.89 6.93 13.57
C VAL A 80 -18.08 5.75 14.14
N SER A 81 -18.27 5.41 15.43
CA SER A 81 -17.56 4.31 16.07
C SER A 81 -17.90 2.95 15.44
N ILE A 82 -19.18 2.67 15.21
CA ILE A 82 -19.61 1.43 14.55
C ILE A 82 -19.10 1.37 13.11
N GLY A 83 -19.20 2.48 12.36
CA GLY A 83 -18.67 2.58 11.02
C GLY A 83 -17.16 2.32 10.96
N ALA A 84 -16.39 2.90 11.89
CA ALA A 84 -14.96 2.66 12.03
C ALA A 84 -14.65 1.19 12.34
N LEU A 85 -15.37 0.56 13.26
CA LEU A 85 -15.19 -0.86 13.59
C LEU A 85 -15.44 -1.77 12.39
N ILE A 86 -16.53 -1.54 11.64
CA ILE A 86 -16.84 -2.30 10.42
C ILE A 86 -15.76 -2.09 9.36
N SER A 87 -15.29 -0.86 9.17
CA SER A 87 -14.24 -0.53 8.21
C SER A 87 -12.93 -1.23 8.56
N ILE A 88 -12.49 -1.13 9.81
CA ILE A 88 -11.26 -1.78 10.31
C ILE A 88 -11.36 -3.30 10.19
N ALA A 89 -12.51 -3.90 10.55
CA ALA A 89 -12.72 -5.33 10.40
C ALA A 89 -12.63 -5.77 8.93
N GLY A 90 -13.27 -5.03 8.02
CA GLY A 90 -13.20 -5.29 6.58
C GLY A 90 -11.77 -5.20 6.03
N LEU A 91 -11.02 -4.16 6.44
CA LEU A 91 -9.61 -4.00 6.09
C LEU A 91 -8.77 -5.20 6.57
N ASN A 92 -8.92 -5.59 7.85
CA ASN A 92 -8.17 -6.72 8.41
C ASN A 92 -8.48 -8.05 7.70
N ILE A 93 -9.74 -8.29 7.31
CA ILE A 93 -10.11 -9.47 6.52
C ILE A 93 -9.40 -9.42 5.15
N GLY A 94 -9.44 -8.29 4.46
CA GLY A 94 -8.76 -8.10 3.18
C GLY A 94 -7.25 -8.35 3.28
N GLU A 95 -6.58 -7.71 4.21
CA GLU A 95 -5.13 -7.84 4.42
C GLU A 95 -4.73 -9.26 4.85
N SER A 96 -5.54 -9.95 5.65
CA SER A 96 -5.26 -11.34 6.04
C SER A 96 -5.22 -12.30 4.85
N ILE A 97 -5.89 -11.97 3.77
CA ILE A 97 -5.86 -12.73 2.51
C ILE A 97 -4.70 -12.28 1.62
N MET A 98 -4.49 -10.96 1.51
CA MET A 98 -3.52 -10.39 0.56
C MET A 98 -2.08 -10.53 1.02
N VAL A 99 -1.77 -10.22 2.28
CA VAL A 99 -0.39 -10.22 2.79
C VAL A 99 0.32 -11.59 2.63
N PRO A 100 -0.29 -12.74 2.98
CA PRO A 100 0.33 -14.04 2.71
C PRO A 100 0.54 -14.32 1.22
N ARG A 101 -0.36 -13.87 0.36
CA ARG A 101 -0.24 -14.05 -1.10
C ARG A 101 0.94 -13.26 -1.67
N TYR A 102 1.26 -12.08 -1.12
CA TYR A 102 2.49 -11.35 -1.47
C TYR A 102 3.73 -12.20 -1.18
N GLY A 103 3.81 -12.76 0.04
CA GLY A 103 4.92 -13.62 0.44
C GLY A 103 5.05 -14.86 -0.46
N ALA A 104 3.93 -15.50 -0.79
CA ALA A 104 3.88 -16.66 -1.68
C ALA A 104 4.33 -16.30 -3.11
N ALA A 105 3.84 -15.19 -3.68
CA ALA A 105 4.22 -14.75 -5.02
C ALA A 105 5.73 -14.45 -5.11
N ILE A 106 6.31 -13.79 -4.11
CA ILE A 106 7.76 -13.54 -4.04
C ILE A 106 8.55 -14.84 -3.94
N ALA A 107 8.01 -15.86 -3.23
CA ALA A 107 8.64 -17.17 -3.11
C ALA A 107 8.54 -17.99 -4.41
N ASP A 108 7.44 -17.85 -5.17
CA ASP A 108 7.27 -18.48 -6.50
C ASP A 108 8.30 -17.93 -7.50
N GLU A 109 8.61 -16.65 -7.43
CA GLU A 109 9.70 -16.02 -8.22
C GLU A 109 11.11 -16.46 -7.75
N GLY A 110 11.21 -17.27 -6.71
CA GLY A 110 12.48 -17.82 -6.20
C GLY A 110 13.26 -16.85 -5.32
N LEU A 111 12.65 -15.73 -4.88
CA LEU A 111 13.26 -14.71 -4.03
C LEU A 111 13.09 -15.01 -2.53
N LEU A 112 12.25 -15.97 -2.18
CA LEU A 112 12.08 -16.51 -0.83
C LEU A 112 12.10 -18.06 -0.88
N PRO A 113 12.26 -18.73 0.29
CA PRO A 113 12.21 -20.18 0.34
C PRO A 113 10.90 -20.74 -0.22
N LYS A 114 10.96 -21.74 -1.08
CA LYS A 114 9.81 -22.35 -1.76
C LYS A 114 8.69 -22.81 -0.84
N LYS A 115 9.01 -23.22 0.40
CA LYS A 115 8.02 -23.61 1.41
C LYS A 115 6.98 -22.51 1.69
N ILE A 116 7.32 -21.23 1.48
CA ILE A 116 6.41 -20.10 1.67
C ILE A 116 5.33 -20.06 0.59
N ALA A 117 5.66 -20.54 -0.62
CA ALA A 117 4.74 -20.62 -1.75
C ALA A 117 3.85 -21.87 -1.72
N GLU A 118 4.21 -22.91 -0.94
CA GLU A 118 3.44 -24.14 -0.87
C GLU A 118 2.02 -23.88 -0.37
N THR A 119 1.03 -24.36 -1.14
CA THR A 119 -0.39 -24.24 -0.80
C THR A 119 -0.97 -25.55 -0.34
N ASN A 120 -1.97 -25.49 0.53
CA ASN A 120 -2.76 -26.66 0.93
C ASN A 120 -3.79 -27.04 -0.14
N ALA A 121 -4.58 -28.09 0.11
CA ALA A 121 -5.64 -28.57 -0.78
C ALA A 121 -6.73 -27.52 -1.10
N LYS A 122 -6.77 -26.40 -0.38
CA LYS A 122 -7.68 -25.27 -0.61
C LYS A 122 -6.97 -24.06 -1.26
N ASN A 123 -5.80 -24.25 -1.84
CA ASN A 123 -4.97 -23.20 -2.45
C ASN A 123 -4.59 -22.06 -1.47
N ALA A 124 -4.47 -22.33 -0.17
CA ALA A 124 -4.05 -21.37 0.82
C ALA A 124 -2.56 -21.57 1.16
N PRO A 125 -1.71 -20.52 1.13
CA PRO A 125 -0.28 -20.60 1.46
C PRO A 125 -0.10 -20.59 2.99
N VAL A 126 -0.24 -21.76 3.63
CA VAL A 126 -0.30 -21.90 5.10
C VAL A 126 0.95 -21.34 5.79
N VAL A 127 2.13 -21.63 5.23
CA VAL A 127 3.40 -21.15 5.80
C VAL A 127 3.48 -19.63 5.76
N ALA A 128 3.08 -19.01 4.63
CA ALA A 128 3.03 -17.56 4.50
C ALA A 128 2.02 -16.92 5.48
N ILE A 129 0.85 -17.56 5.68
CA ILE A 129 -0.17 -17.11 6.65
C ILE A 129 0.40 -17.11 8.08
N LEU A 130 1.06 -18.19 8.48
CA LEU A 130 1.63 -18.30 9.83
C LEU A 130 2.76 -17.29 10.07
N ILE A 131 3.65 -17.11 9.09
CA ILE A 131 4.75 -16.15 9.17
C ILE A 131 4.20 -14.73 9.24
N SER A 132 3.28 -14.33 8.33
CA SER A 132 2.71 -12.99 8.32
C SER A 132 1.90 -12.70 9.58
N GLY A 133 1.15 -13.67 10.08
CA GLY A 133 0.41 -13.56 11.35
C GLY A 133 1.33 -13.37 12.55
N ALA A 134 2.38 -14.19 12.67
CA ALA A 134 3.37 -14.08 13.74
C ALA A 134 4.09 -12.71 13.68
N PHE A 135 4.45 -12.24 12.48
CA PHE A 135 5.08 -10.95 12.29
C PHE A 135 4.14 -9.79 12.66
N SER A 136 2.86 -9.88 12.28
CA SER A 136 1.84 -8.89 12.65
C SER A 136 1.65 -8.80 14.17
N ILE A 137 1.60 -9.95 14.86
CA ILE A 137 1.52 -10.00 16.31
C ILE A 137 2.77 -9.37 16.94
N ALA A 138 3.96 -9.69 16.45
CA ALA A 138 5.19 -9.09 16.96
C ALA A 138 5.22 -7.55 16.79
N LEU A 139 4.73 -7.04 15.65
CA LEU A 139 4.62 -5.61 15.41
C LEU A 139 3.63 -4.91 16.35
N LEU A 140 2.54 -5.56 16.76
CA LEU A 140 1.59 -5.00 17.73
C LEU A 140 2.25 -4.68 19.08
N PHE A 141 3.26 -5.46 19.48
CA PHE A 141 4.00 -5.24 20.72
C PHE A 141 5.21 -4.30 20.58
N SER A 142 5.57 -3.90 19.35
CA SER A 142 6.81 -3.17 19.07
C SER A 142 6.66 -1.65 19.08
N GLY A 143 5.45 -1.10 18.92
CA GLY A 143 5.30 0.34 18.77
C GLY A 143 3.87 0.85 18.83
N LYS A 144 3.75 2.17 18.80
CA LYS A 144 2.47 2.86 18.71
C LYS A 144 1.95 2.81 17.27
N PHE A 145 0.62 2.81 17.11
CA PHE A 145 -0.03 2.82 15.79
C PHE A 145 0.52 3.92 14.87
N GLU A 146 0.71 5.13 15.39
CA GLU A 146 1.21 6.27 14.60
C GLU A 146 2.62 6.04 14.05
N GLU A 147 3.50 5.44 14.84
CA GLU A 147 4.86 5.11 14.42
C GLU A 147 4.85 4.04 13.33
N LEU A 148 4.05 2.98 13.50
CA LEU A 148 3.91 1.92 12.50
C LEU A 148 3.25 2.41 11.21
N ALA A 149 2.24 3.29 11.31
CA ALA A 149 1.58 3.89 10.16
C ALA A 149 2.56 4.75 9.35
N THR A 150 3.34 5.61 10.01
CA THR A 150 4.34 6.45 9.35
C THR A 150 5.43 5.60 8.70
N LEU A 151 5.93 4.59 9.41
CA LEU A 151 6.92 3.66 8.89
C LEU A 151 6.41 2.92 7.65
N SER A 152 5.14 2.50 7.63
CA SER A 152 4.55 1.82 6.47
C SER A 152 4.54 2.72 5.23
N VAL A 153 4.24 4.02 5.39
CA VAL A 153 4.28 5.00 4.29
C VAL A 153 5.70 5.14 3.73
N VAL A 154 6.71 5.21 4.60
CA VAL A 154 8.12 5.31 4.16
C VAL A 154 8.51 4.08 3.34
N PHE A 155 8.18 2.87 3.79
CA PHE A 155 8.43 1.66 3.01
C PHE A 155 7.72 1.68 1.65
N ARG A 156 6.51 2.25 1.55
CA ARG A 156 5.80 2.41 0.27
C ARG A 156 6.56 3.35 -0.68
N PHE A 157 7.12 4.45 -0.20
CA PHE A 157 7.92 5.32 -1.05
C PHE A 157 9.19 4.63 -1.56
N PHE A 158 9.84 3.80 -0.75
CA PHE A 158 10.94 2.95 -1.22
C PHE A 158 10.51 1.97 -2.31
N GLN A 159 9.28 1.50 -2.31
CA GLN A 159 8.70 0.65 -3.37
C GLN A 159 8.31 1.46 -4.62
N TYR A 160 7.78 2.68 -4.46
CA TYR A 160 7.30 3.49 -5.59
C TYR A 160 8.44 4.03 -6.45
N ILE A 161 9.58 4.38 -5.87
CA ILE A 161 10.74 4.87 -6.62
C ILE A 161 11.21 3.87 -7.68
N PRO A 162 11.58 2.62 -7.34
CA PRO A 162 12.02 1.66 -8.36
C PRO A 162 10.91 1.31 -9.35
N THR A 163 9.65 1.28 -8.91
CA THR A 163 8.50 1.04 -9.80
C THR A 163 8.36 2.15 -10.85
N ALA A 164 8.46 3.41 -10.44
CA ALA A 164 8.39 4.55 -11.35
C ALA A 164 9.60 4.57 -12.32
N LEU A 165 10.80 4.25 -11.84
CA LEU A 165 11.99 4.11 -12.68
C LEU A 165 11.88 2.95 -13.67
N ALA A 166 11.28 1.82 -13.25
CA ALA A 166 11.02 0.68 -14.12
C ALA A 166 10.12 1.04 -15.30
N VAL A 167 9.10 1.88 -15.09
CA VAL A 167 8.23 2.39 -16.18
C VAL A 167 9.06 3.13 -17.23
N LEU A 168 10.00 3.98 -16.82
CA LEU A 168 10.87 4.72 -17.75
C LEU A 168 11.78 3.79 -18.54
N LYS A 169 12.36 2.79 -17.88
CA LYS A 169 13.24 1.79 -18.51
C LYS A 169 12.46 0.90 -19.48
N LEU A 170 11.31 0.36 -19.06
CA LEU A 170 10.49 -0.51 -19.89
C LEU A 170 9.97 0.19 -21.14
N ARG A 171 9.62 1.47 -21.07
CA ARG A 171 9.23 2.27 -22.24
C ARG A 171 10.36 2.41 -23.27
N LYS A 172 11.63 2.46 -22.82
CA LYS A 172 12.78 2.49 -23.72
C LYS A 172 13.09 1.13 -24.32
N MET A 173 12.92 0.06 -23.53
CA MET A 173 13.23 -1.31 -23.97
C MET A 173 12.19 -1.87 -24.95
N TYR A 174 10.92 -1.48 -24.79
CA TYR A 174 9.81 -1.99 -25.59
C TYR A 174 8.98 -0.88 -26.21
N PRO A 175 9.54 -0.06 -27.12
CA PRO A 175 8.86 1.10 -27.71
C PRO A 175 7.64 0.71 -28.55
N GLU A 176 7.68 -0.46 -29.18
CA GLU A 176 6.65 -0.97 -30.11
C GLU A 176 5.54 -1.75 -29.42
N LYS A 177 5.70 -2.10 -28.12
CA LYS A 177 4.69 -2.88 -27.43
C LYS A 177 3.41 -2.06 -27.26
N LYS A 178 2.32 -2.55 -27.87
CA LYS A 178 0.99 -1.98 -27.70
C LYS A 178 0.51 -2.21 -26.28
N VAL A 179 0.51 -1.15 -25.48
CA VAL A 179 -0.07 -1.17 -24.13
C VAL A 179 -1.46 -0.54 -24.17
N VAL A 180 -2.42 -1.17 -23.51
CA VAL A 180 -3.81 -0.70 -23.48
C VAL A 180 -3.95 0.59 -22.68
N PHE A 181 -3.14 0.75 -21.63
CA PHE A 181 -3.10 1.96 -20.82
C PHE A 181 -1.71 2.59 -20.84
N ARG A 182 -1.61 3.80 -21.33
CA ARG A 182 -0.38 4.62 -21.26
C ARG A 182 -0.63 5.78 -20.31
N VAL A 183 0.24 5.90 -19.30
CA VAL A 183 0.27 7.09 -18.44
C VAL A 183 0.49 8.32 -19.31
N PRO A 184 -0.39 9.34 -19.24
CA PRO A 184 -0.26 10.56 -20.05
C PRO A 184 1.01 11.32 -19.71
N PHE A 185 1.33 12.35 -20.51
CA PHE A 185 2.51 13.21 -20.35
C PHE A 185 3.86 12.48 -20.37
N GLY A 186 3.94 11.29 -20.95
CA GLY A 186 5.21 10.57 -21.19
C GLY A 186 6.02 10.31 -19.91
N PRO A 187 7.28 10.77 -19.82
CA PRO A 187 8.15 10.54 -18.67
C PRO A 187 7.86 11.44 -17.46
N ILE A 188 7.06 12.52 -17.64
CA ILE A 188 6.87 13.55 -16.61
C ILE A 188 6.24 12.95 -15.35
N ILE A 189 5.16 12.18 -15.48
CA ILE A 189 4.46 11.60 -14.32
C ILE A 189 5.35 10.63 -13.55
N PRO A 190 6.07 9.68 -14.17
CA PRO A 190 7.02 8.83 -13.44
C PRO A 190 8.13 9.63 -12.75
N ILE A 191 8.66 10.68 -13.38
CA ILE A 191 9.70 11.54 -12.78
C ILE A 191 9.12 12.28 -11.57
N LEU A 192 7.93 12.89 -11.70
CA LEU A 192 7.25 13.54 -10.58
C LEU A 192 6.99 12.58 -9.44
N ALA A 193 6.58 11.34 -9.72
CA ALA A 193 6.39 10.33 -8.69
C ALA A 193 7.68 10.05 -7.91
N VAL A 194 8.82 9.95 -8.60
CA VAL A 194 10.14 9.79 -7.95
C VAL A 194 10.48 11.00 -7.09
N VAL A 195 10.33 12.22 -7.64
CA VAL A 195 10.66 13.46 -6.92
C VAL A 195 9.78 13.60 -5.67
N ILE A 196 8.47 13.41 -5.80
CA ILE A 196 7.54 13.49 -4.67
C ILE A 196 7.90 12.44 -3.60
N SER A 197 8.19 11.19 -4.02
CA SER A 197 8.58 10.14 -3.09
C SER A 197 9.85 10.49 -2.33
N LEU A 198 10.86 11.04 -3.00
CA LEU A 198 12.11 11.49 -2.35
C LEU A 198 11.86 12.64 -1.38
N VAL A 199 11.07 13.64 -1.78
CA VAL A 199 10.70 14.77 -0.90
C VAL A 199 9.97 14.26 0.34
N MET A 200 9.03 13.32 0.18
CA MET A 200 8.28 12.75 1.30
C MET A 200 9.16 11.94 2.25
N ILE A 201 10.14 11.20 1.72
CA ILE A 201 11.12 10.48 2.54
C ILE A 201 11.97 11.46 3.33
N VAL A 202 12.49 12.53 2.71
CA VAL A 202 13.34 13.52 3.37
C VAL A 202 12.57 14.37 4.39
N ALA A 203 11.28 14.61 4.13
CA ALA A 203 10.41 15.39 5.01
C ALA A 203 9.91 14.61 6.24
N ASP A 204 10.20 13.32 6.31
CA ASP A 204 9.79 12.48 7.44
C ASP A 204 10.85 12.44 8.55
N ASN A 205 10.51 11.77 9.66
CA ASN A 205 11.46 11.57 10.76
C ASN A 205 12.70 10.81 10.26
N PRO A 206 13.93 11.32 10.50
CA PRO A 206 15.15 10.66 10.05
C PRO A 206 15.27 9.19 10.48
N MET A 207 14.72 8.84 11.64
CA MET A 207 14.74 7.45 12.12
C MET A 207 13.90 6.51 11.23
N ASN A 208 12.76 6.96 10.74
CA ASN A 208 11.93 6.19 9.81
C ASN A 208 12.66 5.98 8.47
N VAL A 209 13.42 6.97 8.03
CA VAL A 209 14.27 6.86 6.83
C VAL A 209 15.35 5.80 7.05
N VAL A 210 16.00 5.80 8.21
CA VAL A 210 17.01 4.77 8.57
C VAL A 210 16.38 3.37 8.54
N TYR A 211 15.22 3.18 9.14
CA TYR A 211 14.50 1.88 9.07
C TYR A 211 14.14 1.50 7.63
N GLY A 212 13.73 2.45 6.81
CA GLY A 212 13.46 2.22 5.38
C GLY A 212 14.71 1.76 4.62
N VAL A 213 15.85 2.41 4.86
CA VAL A 213 17.15 2.04 4.27
C VAL A 213 17.59 0.65 4.75
N ILE A 214 17.48 0.35 6.04
CA ILE A 214 17.77 -0.97 6.58
C ILE A 214 16.89 -2.03 5.93
N GLY A 215 15.58 -1.79 5.83
CA GLY A 215 14.65 -2.71 5.16
C GLY A 215 15.02 -2.95 3.70
N ALA A 216 15.35 -1.90 2.95
CA ALA A 216 15.80 -2.00 1.56
C ALA A 216 17.14 -2.76 1.44
N ALA A 217 18.07 -2.54 2.37
CA ALA A 217 19.35 -3.26 2.42
C ALA A 217 19.13 -4.76 2.71
N VAL A 218 18.27 -5.08 3.69
CA VAL A 218 17.91 -6.49 4.00
C VAL A 218 17.26 -7.16 2.80
N ALA A 219 16.30 -6.50 2.14
CA ALA A 219 15.65 -7.03 0.93
C ALA A 219 16.67 -7.27 -0.19
N SER A 220 17.62 -6.34 -0.38
CA SER A 220 18.69 -6.47 -1.38
C SER A 220 19.65 -7.62 -1.07
N LEU A 221 19.99 -7.82 0.20
CA LEU A 221 20.80 -8.95 0.65
C LEU A 221 20.08 -10.29 0.42
N VAL A 222 18.82 -10.38 0.80
CA VAL A 222 17.99 -11.57 0.54
C VAL A 222 17.96 -11.87 -0.96
N TYR A 223 17.71 -10.85 -1.78
CA TYR A 223 17.73 -10.97 -3.22
C TYR A 223 19.08 -11.50 -3.73
N TYR A 224 20.19 -10.93 -3.28
CA TYR A 224 21.53 -11.35 -3.69
C TYR A 224 21.83 -12.81 -3.33
N PHE A 225 21.54 -13.23 -2.10
CA PHE A 225 21.75 -14.61 -1.65
C PHE A 225 20.85 -15.63 -2.33
N MET A 226 19.62 -15.24 -2.68
CA MET A 226 18.67 -16.13 -3.36
C MET A 226 18.93 -16.19 -4.87
N HIS A 227 19.28 -15.05 -5.49
CA HIS A 227 19.52 -14.95 -6.94
C HIS A 227 20.88 -15.50 -7.37
N GLY A 228 21.89 -15.43 -6.51
CA GLY A 228 23.22 -16.01 -6.77
C GLY A 228 23.19 -17.53 -6.95
N ARG A 229 22.05 -18.19 -6.71
CA ARG A 229 21.84 -19.63 -6.86
C ARG A 229 21.08 -20.05 -8.13
N LYS A 230 20.54 -19.12 -8.92
CA LYS A 230 19.84 -19.44 -10.17
C LYS A 230 20.09 -18.37 -11.23
N GLN A 231 20.70 -18.81 -12.35
CA GLN A 231 20.61 -18.06 -13.61
C GLN A 231 19.14 -18.06 -14.02
N VAL A 232 18.56 -16.87 -14.17
CA VAL A 232 17.20 -16.69 -14.70
C VAL A 232 17.22 -17.17 -16.15
N PRO A 233 16.33 -18.08 -16.57
CA PRO A 233 16.11 -18.32 -17.99
C PRO A 233 15.51 -17.05 -18.58
N THR A 234 16.26 -16.34 -19.38
CA THR A 234 15.80 -15.22 -20.21
C THR A 234 14.99 -15.75 -21.39
N ASN A 235 13.86 -16.40 -21.13
CA ASN A 235 12.91 -16.76 -22.17
C ASN A 235 11.69 -15.86 -21.98
N LEU A 236 11.83 -14.63 -22.45
CA LEU A 236 10.74 -13.74 -22.80
C LEU A 236 10.64 -13.72 -24.33
N ASP A 237 10.24 -14.87 -24.91
CA ASP A 237 9.74 -14.95 -26.27
C ASP A 237 8.23 -14.65 -26.30
#